data_5c5f39e68bbc584a2100ec4d8c3998c8
#
_entry.id   5c5f39e68bbc584a2100ec4d8c3998c8
#
_cell.length_a   1.000
_cell.length_b   1.000
_cell.length_c   1.000
_cell.angle_alpha   90.00
_cell.angle_beta   90.00
_cell.angle_gamma   90.00
#
_symmetry.space_group_name_H-M   'P 1'
#
loop_
_entity.id
_entity.type
_entity.pdbx_description
1 polymer ?
#
loop_
_entity_poly.entity_id
_entity_poly.type
_entity_poly.pdbx_seq_one_letter_code
_entity_poly.pdbx_strand_id
1 'polypeptide(L)'
;MPYLKCVDEEEAKYILEEIHQGVCGDHTSHRSLANKVVRTGFFWPTMQVDAVELIKKCDRCQRYGNVQRLPAERLTTISTPWPFAQWGIDIVSPLPQGKGQVKFLLVAIDYFTKWV
;
A
#
# COMPACT_ATOMS: atom_id res chain seq x y z
N MET A 1 -21.66 16.17 -8.88
CA MET A 1 -21.53 14.76 -8.48
C MET A 1 -22.24 13.89 -9.50
N PRO A 2 -21.62 12.84 -10.01
CA PRO A 2 -22.31 11.90 -10.87
C PRO A 2 -23.41 11.18 -10.08
N TYR A 3 -24.52 10.91 -10.73
CA TYR A 3 -25.57 10.07 -10.16
C TYR A 3 -25.09 8.62 -10.11
N LEU A 4 -25.28 7.96 -8.96
CA LEU A 4 -24.93 6.56 -8.76
C LEU A 4 -26.22 5.72 -8.75
N LYS A 5 -26.20 4.56 -9.39
CA LYS A 5 -27.28 3.60 -9.34
C LYS A 5 -27.26 2.86 -8.00
N CYS A 6 -28.32 2.98 -7.23
CA CYS A 6 -28.51 2.12 -6.06
C CYS A 6 -28.87 0.71 -6.51
N VAL A 7 -28.25 -0.28 -5.91
CA VAL A 7 -28.42 -1.70 -6.22
C VAL A 7 -28.87 -2.47 -4.98
N ASP A 8 -29.52 -3.60 -5.20
CA ASP A 8 -29.92 -4.51 -4.15
C ASP A 8 -28.73 -5.39 -3.68
N GLU A 9 -28.97 -6.24 -2.71
CA GLU A 9 -27.90 -7.05 -2.08
C GLU A 9 -27.33 -8.10 -3.06
N GLU A 10 -28.15 -8.68 -3.92
CA GLU A 10 -27.71 -9.68 -4.89
C GLU A 10 -26.88 -9.04 -6.01
N GLU A 11 -27.36 -7.92 -6.57
CA GLU A 11 -26.62 -7.14 -7.56
C GLU A 11 -25.29 -6.60 -6.97
N ALA A 12 -25.31 -6.13 -5.73
CA ALA A 12 -24.13 -5.63 -5.03
C ALA A 12 -23.05 -6.70 -4.93
N LYS A 13 -23.42 -7.90 -4.54
CA LYS A 13 -22.50 -9.01 -4.44
C LYS A 13 -21.90 -9.40 -5.80
N TYR A 14 -22.74 -9.49 -6.82
CA TYR A 14 -22.28 -9.76 -8.18
C TYR A 14 -21.30 -8.68 -8.68
N ILE A 15 -21.60 -7.40 -8.46
CA ILE A 15 -20.75 -6.29 -8.88
C ILE A 15 -19.38 -6.35 -8.17
N LEU A 16 -19.35 -6.61 -6.87
CA LEU A 16 -18.12 -6.75 -6.12
C LEU A 16 -17.26 -7.90 -6.63
N GLU A 17 -17.85 -9.06 -6.85
CA GLU A 17 -17.14 -10.23 -7.36
C GLU A 17 -16.59 -9.98 -8.77
N GLU A 18 -17.35 -9.36 -9.64
CA GLU A 18 -16.93 -9.05 -11.01
C GLU A 18 -15.77 -8.03 -11.03
N ILE A 19 -15.83 -6.97 -10.24
CA ILE A 19 -14.76 -5.98 -10.18
C ILE A 19 -13.51 -6.55 -9.51
N HIS A 20 -13.67 -7.44 -8.55
CA HIS A 20 -12.56 -8.03 -7.80
C HIS A 20 -11.85 -9.17 -8.53
N GLN A 21 -12.60 -10.09 -9.13
CA GLN A 21 -12.08 -11.34 -9.71
C GLN A 21 -12.40 -11.50 -11.20
N GLY A 22 -13.20 -10.62 -11.79
CA GLY A 22 -13.60 -10.69 -13.18
C GLY A 22 -12.45 -10.53 -14.16
N VAL A 23 -12.74 -10.49 -15.46
CA VAL A 23 -11.74 -10.41 -16.54
C VAL A 23 -10.77 -9.23 -16.38
N CYS A 24 -11.28 -8.10 -15.86
CA CYS A 24 -10.49 -6.91 -15.54
C CYS A 24 -10.22 -6.75 -14.04
N GLY A 25 -10.43 -7.79 -13.24
CA GLY A 25 -10.19 -7.77 -11.80
C GLY A 25 -8.70 -7.88 -11.49
N ASP A 26 -8.24 -7.14 -10.47
CA ASP A 26 -6.84 -7.08 -10.08
C ASP A 26 -6.60 -7.35 -8.58
N HIS A 27 -7.59 -7.87 -7.87
CA HIS A 27 -7.50 -8.19 -6.43
C HIS A 27 -6.95 -7.04 -5.58
N THR A 28 -7.45 -5.84 -5.79
CA THR A 28 -7.03 -4.65 -5.04
C THR A 28 -7.52 -4.65 -3.59
N SER A 29 -6.97 -3.74 -2.78
CA SER A 29 -7.42 -3.53 -1.40
C SER A 29 -8.90 -3.15 -1.33
N HIS A 30 -9.53 -3.34 -0.16
CA HIS A 30 -10.95 -3.02 0.05
C HIS A 30 -11.31 -1.56 -0.27
N ARG A 31 -10.42 -0.61 0.03
CA ARG A 31 -10.64 0.82 -0.31
C ARG A 31 -10.61 1.05 -1.83
N SER A 32 -9.65 0.47 -2.50
CA SER A 32 -9.56 0.55 -3.97
C SER A 32 -10.74 -0.14 -4.63
N LEU A 33 -11.18 -1.27 -4.11
CA LEU A 33 -12.37 -1.99 -4.61
C LEU A 33 -13.62 -1.13 -4.48
N ALA A 34 -13.89 -0.55 -3.31
CA ALA A 34 -15.01 0.35 -3.10
C ALA A 34 -14.97 1.57 -4.03
N ASN A 35 -13.79 2.18 -4.20
CA ASN A 35 -13.62 3.30 -5.14
C ASN A 35 -13.88 2.91 -6.60
N LYS A 36 -13.48 1.70 -7.01
CA LYS A 36 -13.78 1.19 -8.35
C LYS A 36 -15.27 1.01 -8.56
N VAL A 37 -15.98 0.47 -7.57
CA VAL A 37 -17.46 0.35 -7.62
C VAL A 37 -18.11 1.71 -7.82
N VAL A 38 -17.72 2.72 -7.06
CA VAL A 38 -18.24 4.09 -7.22
C VAL A 38 -17.93 4.66 -8.61
N ARG A 39 -16.73 4.43 -9.12
CA ARG A 39 -16.34 4.88 -10.47
C ARG A 39 -17.14 4.21 -11.58
N THR A 40 -17.57 2.98 -11.39
CA THR A 40 -18.44 2.29 -12.32
C THR A 40 -19.90 2.73 -12.24
N GLY A 41 -20.24 3.56 -11.26
CA GLY A 41 -21.55 4.19 -11.14
C GLY A 41 -22.53 3.49 -10.19
N PHE A 42 -22.09 2.60 -9.32
CA PHE A 42 -22.93 1.86 -8.38
C PHE A 42 -22.71 2.28 -6.94
N PHE A 43 -23.76 2.19 -6.15
CA PHE A 43 -23.71 2.51 -4.72
C PHE A 43 -24.73 1.69 -3.91
N TRP A 44 -24.34 1.28 -2.72
CA TRP A 44 -25.22 0.80 -1.65
C TRP A 44 -24.59 1.10 -0.28
N PRO A 45 -25.39 1.20 0.78
CA PRO A 45 -24.92 1.71 2.08
C PRO A 45 -23.82 0.85 2.74
N THR A 46 -23.86 -0.47 2.56
CA THR A 46 -22.90 -1.41 3.18
C THR A 46 -21.70 -1.72 2.30
N MET A 47 -21.49 -1.00 1.22
CA MET A 47 -20.47 -1.26 0.19
C MET A 47 -19.06 -1.46 0.76
N GLN A 48 -18.65 -0.66 1.72
CA GLN A 48 -17.31 -0.77 2.30
C GLN A 48 -17.16 -2.02 3.18
N VAL A 49 -18.20 -2.34 3.94
CA VAL A 49 -18.20 -3.54 4.79
C VAL A 49 -18.18 -4.80 3.92
N ASP A 50 -18.99 -4.83 2.88
CA ASP A 50 -19.06 -5.95 1.94
C ASP A 50 -17.74 -6.15 1.19
N ALA A 51 -17.07 -5.06 0.80
CA ALA A 51 -15.75 -5.11 0.20
C ALA A 51 -14.69 -5.69 1.14
N VAL A 52 -14.71 -5.32 2.42
CA VAL A 52 -13.81 -5.89 3.44
C VAL A 52 -14.06 -7.38 3.63
N GLU A 53 -15.32 -7.80 3.71
CA GLU A 53 -15.67 -9.21 3.87
C GLU A 53 -15.24 -10.06 2.67
N LEU A 54 -15.46 -9.56 1.46
CA LEU A 54 -15.04 -10.24 0.24
C LEU A 54 -13.52 -10.47 0.22
N ILE A 55 -12.75 -9.44 0.54
CA ILE A 55 -11.27 -9.52 0.53
C ILE A 55 -10.76 -10.45 1.63
N LYS A 56 -11.38 -10.44 2.81
CA LYS A 56 -11.02 -11.38 3.89
C LYS A 56 -11.21 -12.83 3.50
N LYS A 57 -12.22 -13.12 2.69
CA LYS A 57 -12.53 -14.47 2.18
C LYS A 57 -11.73 -14.85 0.94
N CYS A 58 -11.12 -13.91 0.26
CA CYS A 58 -10.37 -14.15 -0.97
C CYS A 58 -8.97 -14.72 -0.65
N ASP A 59 -8.73 -15.97 -1.02
CA ASP A 59 -7.45 -16.66 -0.78
C ASP A 59 -6.27 -15.93 -1.45
N ARG A 60 -6.45 -15.45 -2.67
CA ARG A 60 -5.41 -14.69 -3.40
C ARG A 60 -5.03 -13.41 -2.67
N CYS A 61 -6.02 -12.64 -2.20
CA CYS A 61 -5.77 -11.41 -1.45
C CYS A 61 -5.05 -11.69 -0.13
N GLN A 62 -5.38 -12.78 0.56
CA GLN A 62 -4.75 -13.15 1.82
C GLN A 62 -3.32 -13.64 1.64
N ARG A 63 -3.02 -14.38 0.58
CA ARG A 63 -1.68 -14.89 0.29
C ARG A 63 -0.74 -13.85 -0.31
N TYR A 64 -1.24 -13.00 -1.20
CA TYR A 64 -0.42 -12.08 -2.00
C TYR A 64 -0.65 -10.60 -1.68
N GLY A 65 -1.44 -10.30 -0.65
CA GLY A 65 -1.67 -8.93 -0.21
C GLY A 65 -0.40 -8.29 0.39
N ASN A 66 -0.11 -7.07 -0.03
CA ASN A 66 1.03 -6.29 0.46
C ASN A 66 0.82 -5.70 1.87
N VAL A 67 -0.13 -6.21 2.63
CA VAL A 67 -0.39 -5.73 4.00
C VAL A 67 0.58 -6.41 4.96
N GLN A 68 1.73 -5.83 5.11
CA GLN A 68 2.67 -6.22 6.16
C GLN A 68 2.20 -5.62 7.49
N ARG A 69 1.48 -6.40 8.26
CA ARG A 69 1.19 -6.12 9.67
C ARG A 69 2.10 -6.97 10.55
N LEU A 70 3.38 -6.76 10.41
CA LEU A 70 4.35 -7.33 11.34
C LEU A 70 4.23 -6.57 12.67
N PRO A 71 4.23 -7.27 13.82
CA PRO A 71 4.35 -6.59 15.09
C PRO A 71 5.64 -5.75 15.11
N ALA A 72 5.59 -4.61 15.79
CA ALA A 72 6.79 -3.78 15.94
C ALA A 72 7.90 -4.60 16.60
N GLU A 73 9.01 -4.78 15.87
CA GLU A 73 10.19 -5.42 16.41
C GLU A 73 10.93 -4.45 17.35
N ARG A 74 11.57 -4.99 18.37
CA ARG A 74 12.47 -4.19 19.21
C ARG A 74 13.66 -3.73 18.37
N LEU A 75 13.88 -2.43 18.35
CA LEU A 75 15.06 -1.86 17.72
C LEU A 75 16.29 -2.30 18.49
N THR A 76 17.22 -2.92 17.80
CA THR A 76 18.55 -3.22 18.34
C THR A 76 19.47 -2.04 18.08
N THR A 77 20.10 -1.54 19.12
CA THR A 77 21.14 -0.50 18.96
C THR A 77 22.38 -1.11 18.33
N ILE A 78 22.88 -0.45 17.28
CA ILE A 78 24.16 -0.82 16.68
C ILE A 78 25.25 -0.10 17.46
N SER A 79 26.13 -0.87 18.07
CA SER A 79 27.32 -0.34 18.74
C SER A 79 28.56 -0.64 17.91
N THR A 80 29.39 0.36 17.68
CA THR A 80 30.64 0.23 16.95
C THR A 80 31.83 0.43 17.92
N PRO A 81 32.93 -0.34 17.78
CA PRO A 81 34.03 -0.29 18.71
C PRO A 81 34.89 0.98 18.58
N TRP A 82 34.94 1.60 17.42
CA TRP A 82 35.72 2.81 17.13
C TRP A 82 35.11 3.65 16.01
N PRO A 83 35.58 4.94 15.88
CA PRO A 83 35.11 5.82 14.82
C PRO A 83 35.37 5.27 13.42
N PHE A 84 34.42 5.52 12.49
CA PHE A 84 34.49 5.20 11.06
C PHE A 84 34.59 3.69 10.72
N ALA A 85 34.32 2.81 11.68
CA ALA A 85 34.29 1.37 11.45
C ALA A 85 33.06 0.87 10.73
N GLN A 86 31.88 1.45 10.99
CA GLN A 86 30.60 1.07 10.41
C GLN A 86 29.81 2.31 10.00
N TRP A 87 29.22 2.24 8.80
CA TRP A 87 28.46 3.31 8.21
C TRP A 87 27.02 2.86 7.90
N GLY A 88 26.06 3.73 8.21
CA GLY A 88 24.71 3.63 7.69
C GLY A 88 24.58 4.41 6.39
N ILE A 89 24.04 3.79 5.35
CA ILE A 89 23.85 4.42 4.05
C ILE A 89 22.36 4.41 3.72
N ASP A 90 21.84 5.56 3.33
CA ASP A 90 20.45 5.73 2.90
C ASP A 90 20.38 6.54 1.61
N ILE A 91 19.44 6.18 0.75
CA ILE A 91 19.19 6.89 -0.52
C ILE A 91 17.85 7.58 -0.43
N VAL A 92 17.86 8.89 -0.51
CA VAL A 92 16.64 9.71 -0.61
C VAL A 92 16.29 9.93 -2.07
N SER A 93 15.10 9.50 -2.47
CA SER A 93 14.65 9.59 -3.86
C SER A 93 13.12 9.62 -3.99
N PRO A 94 12.59 10.05 -5.13
CA PRO A 94 13.22 10.91 -6.10
C PRO A 94 13.09 12.39 -5.69
N LEU A 95 14.16 13.14 -5.82
CA LEU A 95 14.15 14.59 -5.67
C LEU A 95 13.89 15.29 -7.02
N PRO A 96 13.46 16.56 -7.04
CA PRO A 96 13.42 17.34 -8.28
C PRO A 96 14.78 17.35 -8.96
N GLN A 97 14.76 17.25 -10.28
CA GLN A 97 16.00 17.15 -11.07
C GLN A 97 16.87 18.41 -10.91
N GLY A 98 18.07 18.21 -10.40
CA GLY A 98 19.09 19.25 -10.27
C GLY A 98 19.98 19.38 -11.50
N LYS A 99 21.00 20.23 -11.40
CA LYS A 99 22.03 20.41 -12.44
C LYS A 99 22.77 19.07 -12.65
N GLY A 100 23.00 18.69 -13.91
CA GLY A 100 23.66 17.44 -14.25
C GLY A 100 22.78 16.20 -14.14
N GLN A 101 21.46 16.35 -14.19
CA GLN A 101 20.46 15.27 -14.13
C GLN A 101 20.46 14.48 -12.79
N VAL A 102 20.98 15.06 -11.74
CA VAL A 102 21.02 14.45 -10.41
C VAL A 102 19.62 14.44 -9.79
N LYS A 103 19.15 13.26 -9.33
CA LYS A 103 17.81 13.07 -8.75
C LYS A 103 17.84 12.44 -7.36
N PHE A 104 18.96 11.90 -6.95
CA PHE A 104 19.10 11.14 -5.71
C PHE A 104 20.09 11.80 -4.77
N LEU A 105 19.80 11.71 -3.49
CA LEU A 105 20.71 12.11 -2.42
C LEU A 105 21.15 10.85 -1.68
N LEU A 106 22.46 10.63 -1.60
CA LEU A 106 23.05 9.59 -0.77
C LEU A 106 23.47 10.19 0.56
N VAL A 107 22.97 9.63 1.66
CA VAL A 107 23.34 10.00 3.02
C VAL A 107 24.13 8.86 3.64
N ALA A 108 25.33 9.14 4.14
CA ALA A 108 26.15 8.19 4.86
C ALA A 108 26.44 8.75 6.27
N ILE A 109 26.17 7.95 7.30
CA ILE A 109 26.34 8.34 8.71
C ILE A 109 27.30 7.35 9.37
N ASP A 110 28.34 7.86 10.01
CA ASP A 110 29.17 7.03 10.87
C ASP A 110 28.43 6.71 12.17
N TYR A 111 28.28 5.42 12.48
CA TYR A 111 27.50 4.99 13.63
C TYR A 111 28.12 5.36 14.96
N PHE A 112 29.44 5.49 15.05
CA PHE A 112 30.11 5.84 16.30
C PHE A 112 29.99 7.33 16.60
N THR A 113 30.43 8.19 15.68
CA THR A 113 30.51 9.65 15.88
C THR A 113 29.21 10.37 15.53
N LYS A 114 28.30 9.72 14.80
CA LYS A 114 27.12 10.33 14.17
C LYS A 114 27.47 11.40 13.13
N TRP A 115 28.67 11.41 12.65
CA TRP A 115 29.10 12.29 11.57
C TRP A 115 28.45 11.88 10.25
N VAL A 116 28.02 12.89 9.49
CA VAL A 116 27.30 12.73 8.22
C VAL A 116 28.20 13.13 7.07
#